data_31c2a0c5981e92a38ba0fac1af89f66a
#
_entry.id   31c2a0c5981e92a38ba0fac1af89f66a
#
_cell.length_a   1.000
_cell.length_b   1.000
_cell.length_c   1.000
_cell.angle_alpha   90.00
_cell.angle_beta   90.00
_cell.angle_gamma   90.00
#
_symmetry.space_group_name_H-M   'P 1'
#
loop_
_entity.id
_entity.type
_entity.pdbx_description
1 polymer ?
#
loop_
_entity_poly.entity_id
_entity_poly.type
_entity_poly.pdbx_seq_one_letter_code
_entity_poly.pdbx_strand_id
1 'polypeptide(L)'
;SIGIGSYVIETSVYTAIIVILLFYVLLFAIERLLRLIFGIPSFLRRRRAKKAEKSMQQGAVDLLEGRYGKAGRNLVSRIPEENRSVVSYILAARSSAREGNVEQARRYLKSAVELKPSAELACGMMESDILLDKGLYEDCGRVLGSLSEKYSGEPVFLLRKSVLAEKRDDADTMLSMLPVLRSKKVFPEQKLHEMTLRASMLSLDGIGEEKKVWSLMKSLPRAERSQPDVIA
;
A
#
# COMPACT_ATOMS: atom_id res chain seq x y z
N SER A 1 62.75 -26.55 -30.33
CA SER A 1 63.17 -26.76 -28.93
C SER A 1 63.17 -25.44 -28.19
N ILE A 2 62.44 -25.35 -27.08
CA ILE A 2 62.41 -24.19 -26.20
C ILE A 2 63.16 -24.62 -24.92
N GLY A 3 64.33 -24.03 -24.64
CA GLY A 3 65.11 -24.28 -23.44
C GLY A 3 64.73 -23.32 -22.31
N ILE A 4 64.26 -23.83 -21.18
CA ILE A 4 64.08 -23.07 -19.95
C ILE A 4 64.89 -23.77 -18.85
N GLY A 5 66.08 -23.19 -18.53
CA GLY A 5 67.02 -23.77 -17.57
C GLY A 5 67.69 -25.03 -18.09
N SER A 6 68.04 -25.97 -17.23
CA SER A 6 68.78 -27.21 -17.53
C SER A 6 67.97 -28.33 -18.22
N TYR A 7 66.75 -28.05 -18.63
CA TYR A 7 65.89 -29.06 -19.28
C TYR A 7 65.61 -28.69 -20.73
N VAL A 8 65.97 -29.60 -21.62
CA VAL A 8 65.60 -29.50 -23.06
C VAL A 8 64.33 -30.34 -23.27
N ILE A 9 63.23 -29.67 -23.54
CA ILE A 9 61.97 -30.37 -23.85
C ILE A 9 61.87 -30.48 -25.38
N GLU A 10 62.13 -31.64 -25.92
CA GLU A 10 61.85 -31.98 -27.30
C GLU A 10 60.38 -32.32 -27.44
N THR A 11 59.56 -31.32 -27.75
CA THR A 11 58.13 -31.50 -27.92
C THR A 11 57.83 -31.83 -29.38
N SER A 12 57.35 -33.05 -29.64
CA SER A 12 56.81 -33.39 -30.96
C SER A 12 55.57 -32.50 -31.26
N VAL A 13 55.36 -32.11 -32.49
CA VAL A 13 54.20 -31.33 -32.94
C VAL A 13 52.88 -31.94 -32.45
N TYR A 14 52.81 -33.26 -32.39
CA TYR A 14 51.65 -34.01 -31.86
C TYR A 14 51.40 -33.76 -30.37
N THR A 15 52.44 -33.70 -29.53
CA THR A 15 52.26 -33.36 -28.09
C THR A 15 51.84 -31.92 -27.89
N ALA A 16 52.28 -30.97 -28.68
CA ALA A 16 51.81 -29.61 -28.62
C ALA A 16 50.33 -29.50 -29.00
N ILE A 17 49.87 -30.19 -30.02
CA ILE A 17 48.45 -30.24 -30.41
C ILE A 17 47.61 -30.83 -29.29
N ILE A 18 48.02 -31.92 -28.67
CA ILE A 18 47.31 -32.59 -27.57
C ILE A 18 47.18 -31.65 -26.34
N VAL A 19 48.24 -30.91 -25.99
CA VAL A 19 48.22 -29.97 -24.88
C VAL A 19 47.25 -28.80 -25.14
N ILE A 20 47.27 -28.28 -26.37
CA ILE A 20 46.33 -27.21 -26.76
C ILE A 20 44.86 -27.70 -26.70
N LEU A 21 44.62 -28.92 -27.15
CA LEU A 21 43.27 -29.51 -27.16
C LEU A 21 42.79 -29.79 -25.72
N LEU A 22 43.65 -30.31 -24.84
CA LEU A 22 43.34 -30.47 -23.42
C LEU A 22 43.05 -29.13 -22.74
N PHE A 23 43.85 -28.11 -23.04
CA PHE A 23 43.64 -26.76 -22.50
C PHE A 23 42.29 -26.19 -22.96
N TYR A 24 41.92 -26.37 -24.22
CA TYR A 24 40.61 -25.97 -24.75
C TYR A 24 39.44 -26.70 -24.06
N VAL A 25 39.56 -28.02 -23.87
CA VAL A 25 38.59 -28.82 -23.15
C VAL A 25 38.46 -28.38 -21.70
N LEU A 26 39.60 -28.05 -21.04
CA LEU A 26 39.59 -27.52 -19.69
C LEU A 26 38.88 -26.19 -19.59
N LEU A 27 39.16 -25.23 -20.51
CA LEU A 27 38.48 -23.97 -20.55
C LEU A 27 36.96 -24.12 -20.79
N PHE A 28 36.57 -25.02 -21.69
CA PHE A 28 35.17 -25.34 -21.94
C PHE A 28 34.47 -25.96 -20.72
N ALA A 29 35.17 -26.83 -20.01
CA ALA A 29 34.63 -27.42 -18.78
C ALA A 29 34.47 -26.36 -17.66
N ILE A 30 35.44 -25.46 -17.52
CA ILE A 30 35.35 -24.34 -16.57
C ILE A 30 34.18 -23.41 -16.94
N GLU A 31 34.05 -23.03 -18.19
CA GLU A 31 32.93 -22.17 -18.66
C GLU A 31 31.57 -22.85 -18.37
N ARG A 32 31.46 -24.16 -18.65
CA ARG A 32 30.25 -24.92 -18.39
C ARG A 32 29.94 -25.00 -16.91
N LEU A 33 30.98 -25.21 -16.06
CA LEU A 33 30.84 -25.23 -14.61
C LEU A 33 30.41 -23.87 -14.06
N LEU A 34 30.99 -22.77 -14.55
CA LEU A 34 30.60 -21.42 -14.18
C LEU A 34 29.14 -21.13 -14.59
N ARG A 35 28.71 -21.49 -15.79
CA ARG A 35 27.30 -21.37 -16.23
C ARG A 35 26.35 -22.16 -15.33
N LEU A 36 26.75 -23.35 -14.87
CA LEU A 36 25.97 -24.15 -13.93
C LEU A 36 25.85 -23.45 -12.57
N ILE A 37 26.96 -22.95 -12.03
CA ILE A 37 27.01 -22.27 -10.73
C ILE A 37 26.22 -20.95 -10.75
N PHE A 38 26.36 -20.13 -11.81
CA PHE A 38 25.69 -18.83 -11.94
C PHE A 38 24.28 -18.91 -12.53
N GLY A 39 23.93 -19.98 -13.24
CA GLY A 39 22.61 -20.19 -13.85
C GLY A 39 21.55 -20.74 -12.88
N ILE A 40 21.96 -21.59 -11.93
CA ILE A 40 21.04 -22.22 -10.95
C ILE A 40 20.34 -21.17 -10.05
N PRO A 41 21.04 -20.17 -9.50
CA PRO A 41 20.37 -19.19 -8.64
C PRO A 41 19.29 -18.38 -9.38
N SER A 42 19.48 -18.02 -10.63
CA SER A 42 18.50 -17.25 -11.41
C SER A 42 17.22 -18.06 -11.70
N PHE A 43 17.35 -19.34 -12.00
CA PHE A 43 16.21 -20.23 -12.25
C PHE A 43 15.39 -20.49 -10.97
N LEU A 44 16.09 -20.77 -9.85
CA LEU A 44 15.44 -20.94 -8.54
C LEU A 44 14.73 -19.66 -8.09
N ARG A 45 15.37 -18.49 -8.29
CA ARG A 45 14.77 -17.18 -7.99
C ARG A 45 13.48 -16.94 -8.81
N ARG A 46 13.50 -17.24 -10.11
CA ARG A 46 12.30 -17.15 -10.97
C ARG A 46 11.18 -18.10 -10.53
N ARG A 47 11.52 -19.34 -10.16
CA ARG A 47 10.53 -20.30 -9.63
C ARG A 47 9.93 -19.82 -8.30
N ARG A 48 10.75 -19.29 -7.38
CA ARG A 48 10.28 -18.70 -6.12
C ARG A 48 9.37 -17.51 -6.35
N ALA A 49 9.74 -16.60 -7.26
CA ALA A 49 8.91 -15.45 -7.61
C ALA A 49 7.54 -15.86 -8.18
N LYS A 50 7.49 -16.82 -9.13
CA LYS A 50 6.23 -17.35 -9.67
C LYS A 50 5.37 -18.02 -8.57
N LYS A 51 5.99 -18.75 -7.64
CA LYS A 51 5.27 -19.36 -6.52
C LYS A 51 4.73 -18.30 -5.56
N ALA A 52 5.48 -17.25 -5.29
CA ALA A 52 5.07 -16.11 -4.47
C ALA A 52 3.88 -15.39 -5.11
N GLU A 53 3.93 -15.11 -6.40
CA GLU A 53 2.84 -14.48 -7.15
C GLU A 53 1.56 -15.34 -7.10
N LYS A 54 1.65 -16.65 -7.36
CA LYS A 54 0.51 -17.56 -7.24
C LYS A 54 -0.06 -17.60 -5.82
N SER A 55 0.80 -17.58 -4.79
CA SER A 55 0.37 -17.53 -3.40
C SER A 55 -0.34 -16.23 -3.07
N MET A 56 0.14 -15.09 -3.59
CA MET A 56 -0.49 -13.77 -3.41
C MET A 56 -1.86 -13.73 -4.10
N GLN A 57 -1.97 -14.21 -5.34
CA GLN A 57 -3.26 -14.30 -6.05
C GLN A 57 -4.27 -15.15 -5.28
N GLN A 58 -3.85 -16.33 -4.81
CA GLN A 58 -4.71 -17.19 -3.99
C GLN A 58 -5.12 -16.52 -2.68
N GLY A 59 -4.20 -15.80 -2.03
CA GLY A 59 -4.49 -15.04 -0.82
C GLY A 59 -5.50 -13.91 -1.05
N ALA A 60 -5.42 -13.22 -2.18
CA ALA A 60 -6.41 -12.21 -2.56
C ALA A 60 -7.79 -12.82 -2.78
N VAL A 61 -7.88 -13.99 -3.45
CA VAL A 61 -9.14 -14.73 -3.61
C VAL A 61 -9.69 -15.17 -2.26
N ASP A 62 -8.85 -15.77 -1.40
CA ASP A 62 -9.27 -16.20 -0.05
C ASP A 62 -9.82 -15.02 0.79
N LEU A 63 -9.23 -13.81 0.63
CA LEU A 63 -9.70 -12.60 1.30
C LEU A 63 -11.11 -12.20 0.81
N LEU A 64 -11.35 -12.22 -0.50
CA LEU A 64 -12.66 -11.90 -1.09
C LEU A 64 -13.73 -12.92 -0.70
N GLU A 65 -13.35 -14.18 -0.56
CA GLU A 65 -14.24 -15.25 -0.11
C GLU A 65 -14.44 -15.30 1.42
N GLY A 66 -13.86 -14.34 2.17
CA GLY A 66 -13.99 -14.26 3.62
C GLY A 66 -13.14 -15.28 4.41
N ARG A 67 -12.24 -16.01 3.73
CA ARG A 67 -11.33 -16.97 4.36
C ARG A 67 -10.08 -16.28 4.92
N TYR A 68 -10.27 -15.37 5.87
CA TYR A 68 -9.24 -14.43 6.33
C TYR A 68 -7.97 -15.13 6.83
N GLY A 69 -8.05 -16.17 7.68
CA GLY A 69 -6.85 -16.87 8.16
C GLY A 69 -6.07 -17.60 7.08
N LYS A 70 -6.73 -18.08 6.01
CA LYS A 70 -6.03 -18.63 4.83
C LYS A 70 -5.40 -17.52 4.01
N ALA A 71 -6.12 -16.41 3.83
CA ALA A 71 -5.63 -15.24 3.12
C ALA A 71 -4.32 -14.72 3.74
N GLY A 72 -4.29 -14.47 5.04
CA GLY A 72 -3.09 -13.99 5.74
C GLY A 72 -1.88 -14.93 5.55
N ARG A 73 -2.09 -16.25 5.64
CA ARG A 73 -1.03 -17.24 5.38
C ARG A 73 -0.52 -17.20 3.93
N ASN A 74 -1.43 -17.10 2.96
CA ASN A 74 -1.07 -17.07 1.53
C ASN A 74 -0.40 -15.75 1.14
N LEU A 75 -0.77 -14.64 1.78
CA LEU A 75 -0.26 -13.30 1.47
C LEU A 75 1.13 -13.01 2.06
N VAL A 76 1.45 -13.59 3.22
CA VAL A 76 2.72 -13.31 3.91
C VAL A 76 3.47 -14.58 4.29
N SER A 77 2.87 -15.52 5.05
CA SER A 77 3.62 -16.63 5.66
C SER A 77 4.19 -17.61 4.63
N ARG A 78 3.52 -17.81 3.51
CA ARG A 78 3.97 -18.72 2.42
C ARG A 78 4.85 -18.02 1.39
N ILE A 79 4.98 -16.70 1.46
CA ILE A 79 5.83 -15.92 0.56
C ILE A 79 7.14 -15.64 1.28
N PRO A 80 8.30 -16.05 0.73
CA PRO A 80 9.61 -15.68 1.25
C PRO A 80 9.74 -14.16 1.35
N GLU A 81 10.45 -13.69 2.35
CA GLU A 81 10.51 -12.25 2.67
C GLU A 81 10.99 -11.41 1.48
N GLU A 82 11.99 -11.88 0.77
CA GLU A 82 12.55 -11.26 -0.43
C GLU A 82 11.56 -11.14 -1.61
N ASN A 83 10.46 -11.89 -1.57
CA ASN A 83 9.42 -11.89 -2.61
C ASN A 83 8.10 -11.25 -2.16
N ARG A 84 8.02 -10.75 -0.92
CA ARG A 84 6.84 -10.02 -0.45
C ARG A 84 6.75 -8.66 -1.12
N SER A 85 5.54 -8.23 -1.38
CA SER A 85 5.25 -6.94 -2.00
C SER A 85 4.46 -6.04 -1.05
N VAL A 86 4.47 -4.73 -1.30
CA VAL A 86 3.61 -3.78 -0.59
C VAL A 86 2.15 -4.24 -0.63
N VAL A 87 1.68 -4.71 -1.79
CA VAL A 87 0.31 -5.18 -1.97
C VAL A 87 0.02 -6.39 -1.08
N SER A 88 0.95 -7.36 -0.99
CA SER A 88 0.76 -8.54 -0.13
C SER A 88 0.62 -8.14 1.35
N TYR A 89 1.39 -7.17 1.82
CA TYR A 89 1.28 -6.66 3.18
C TYR A 89 -0.02 -5.89 3.43
N ILE A 90 -0.46 -5.03 2.50
CA ILE A 90 -1.72 -4.28 2.62
C ILE A 90 -2.92 -5.23 2.67
N LEU A 91 -2.96 -6.25 1.80
CA LEU A 91 -4.03 -7.24 1.81
C LEU A 91 -3.99 -8.12 3.07
N ALA A 92 -2.79 -8.46 3.56
CA ALA A 92 -2.63 -9.19 4.82
C ALA A 92 -3.10 -8.36 6.03
N ALA A 93 -2.83 -7.04 6.02
CA ALA A 93 -3.34 -6.13 7.03
C ALA A 93 -4.88 -6.13 7.06
N ARG A 94 -5.52 -6.01 5.89
CA ARG A 94 -6.98 -6.08 5.78
C ARG A 94 -7.51 -7.43 6.26
N SER A 95 -6.83 -8.53 5.94
CA SER A 95 -7.17 -9.88 6.40
C SER A 95 -7.15 -9.98 7.93
N SER A 96 -6.05 -9.53 8.55
CA SER A 96 -5.89 -9.54 10.01
C SER A 96 -6.92 -8.66 10.72
N ALA A 97 -7.24 -7.50 10.15
CA ALA A 97 -8.28 -6.61 10.69
C ALA A 97 -9.67 -7.25 10.65
N ARG A 98 -9.98 -8.01 9.59
CA ARG A 98 -11.24 -8.77 9.49
C ARG A 98 -11.30 -9.93 10.50
N GLU A 99 -10.17 -10.51 10.89
CA GLU A 99 -10.07 -11.47 12.00
C GLU A 99 -10.14 -10.82 13.39
N GLY A 100 -10.19 -9.49 13.47
CA GLY A 100 -10.22 -8.74 14.72
C GLY A 100 -8.86 -8.33 15.25
N ASN A 101 -7.77 -8.69 14.57
CA ASN A 101 -6.40 -8.40 15.02
C ASN A 101 -5.87 -7.10 14.39
N VAL A 102 -6.27 -5.95 14.95
CA VAL A 102 -5.86 -4.62 14.48
C VAL A 102 -4.35 -4.39 14.64
N GLU A 103 -3.77 -4.87 15.73
CA GLU A 103 -2.34 -4.70 15.99
C GLU A 103 -1.47 -5.46 14.97
N GLN A 104 -1.89 -6.64 14.56
CA GLN A 104 -1.21 -7.37 13.49
C GLN A 104 -1.35 -6.66 12.15
N ALA A 105 -2.52 -6.07 11.88
CA ALA A 105 -2.75 -5.27 10.69
C ALA A 105 -1.79 -4.06 10.63
N ARG A 106 -1.64 -3.32 11.73
CA ARG A 106 -0.68 -2.21 11.85
C ARG A 106 0.76 -2.66 11.59
N ARG A 107 1.18 -3.81 12.14
CA ARG A 107 2.52 -4.36 11.87
C ARG A 107 2.75 -4.62 10.39
N TYR A 108 1.78 -5.19 9.69
CA TYR A 108 1.89 -5.42 8.25
C TYR A 108 1.97 -4.10 7.45
N LEU A 109 1.18 -3.09 7.81
CA LEU A 109 1.23 -1.78 7.15
C LEU A 109 2.59 -1.08 7.38
N LYS A 110 3.14 -1.18 8.59
CA LYS A 110 4.48 -0.69 8.90
C LYS A 110 5.54 -1.37 8.03
N SER A 111 5.51 -2.71 7.93
CA SER A 111 6.42 -3.46 7.06
C SER A 111 6.27 -3.09 5.58
N ALA A 112 5.06 -2.73 5.12
CA ALA A 112 4.83 -2.25 3.77
C ALA A 112 5.51 -0.90 3.51
N VAL A 113 5.45 0.03 4.46
CA VAL A 113 6.11 1.35 4.37
C VAL A 113 7.63 1.20 4.46
N GLU A 114 8.15 0.33 5.35
CA GLU A 114 9.58 0.03 5.44
C GLU A 114 10.12 -0.56 4.12
N LEU A 115 9.35 -1.43 3.47
CA LEU A 115 9.71 -2.00 2.17
C LEU A 115 9.73 -0.93 1.06
N LYS A 116 8.77 -0.01 1.07
CA LYS A 116 8.63 1.05 0.07
C LYS A 116 8.01 2.31 0.68
N PRO A 117 8.82 3.31 1.05
CA PRO A 117 8.33 4.56 1.67
C PRO A 117 7.28 5.30 0.84
N SER A 118 7.32 5.21 -0.48
CA SER A 118 6.29 5.83 -1.34
C SER A 118 4.89 5.20 -1.21
N ALA A 119 4.74 4.10 -0.48
CA ALA A 119 3.45 3.48 -0.17
C ALA A 119 2.79 4.06 1.10
N GLU A 120 3.40 5.04 1.76
CA GLU A 120 2.93 5.67 2.99
C GLU A 120 1.46 6.09 2.91
N LEU A 121 1.07 6.80 1.86
CA LEU A 121 -0.33 7.21 1.67
C LEU A 121 -1.26 6.00 1.57
N ALA A 122 -0.93 5.01 0.75
CA ALA A 122 -1.78 3.82 0.58
C ALA A 122 -1.92 3.02 1.88
N CYS A 123 -0.84 2.89 2.64
CA CYS A 123 -0.84 2.22 3.94
C CYS A 123 -1.67 2.99 4.97
N GLY A 124 -1.51 4.31 5.05
CA GLY A 124 -2.27 5.16 5.95
C GLY A 124 -3.77 5.19 5.60
N MET A 125 -4.13 5.17 4.32
CA MET A 125 -5.53 5.04 3.91
C MET A 125 -6.11 3.68 4.31
N MET A 126 -5.37 2.59 4.14
CA MET A 126 -5.81 1.27 4.59
C MET A 126 -5.95 1.21 6.12
N GLU A 127 -5.01 1.80 6.87
CA GLU A 127 -5.11 1.88 8.32
C GLU A 127 -6.32 2.69 8.76
N SER A 128 -6.57 3.84 8.12
CA SER A 128 -7.75 4.66 8.38
C SER A 128 -9.05 3.89 8.12
N ASP A 129 -9.15 3.10 7.04
CA ASP A 129 -10.30 2.26 6.75
C ASP A 129 -10.52 1.21 7.83
N ILE A 130 -9.45 0.53 8.26
CA ILE A 130 -9.53 -0.47 9.32
C ILE A 130 -10.02 0.15 10.63
N LEU A 131 -9.51 1.33 10.99
CA LEU A 131 -9.87 2.02 12.22
C LEU A 131 -11.31 2.55 12.19
N LEU A 132 -11.76 3.08 11.05
CA LEU A 132 -13.15 3.48 10.82
C LEU A 132 -14.11 2.28 10.92
N ASP A 133 -13.79 1.15 10.30
CA ASP A 133 -14.56 -0.09 10.37
C ASP A 133 -14.71 -0.63 11.82
N LYS A 134 -13.72 -0.33 12.68
CA LYS A 134 -13.71 -0.73 14.10
C LYS A 134 -14.26 0.32 15.05
N GLY A 135 -14.65 1.50 14.57
CA GLY A 135 -15.12 2.61 15.41
C GLY A 135 -14.01 3.29 16.22
N LEU A 136 -12.73 3.05 15.87
CA LEU A 136 -11.57 3.62 16.56
C LEU A 136 -11.25 5.01 15.98
N TYR A 137 -12.18 5.96 16.16
CA TYR A 137 -12.13 7.27 15.50
C TYR A 137 -10.97 8.15 15.96
N GLU A 138 -10.57 8.05 17.24
CA GLU A 138 -9.43 8.84 17.77
C GLU A 138 -8.11 8.38 17.13
N ASP A 139 -7.92 7.08 17.00
CA ASP A 139 -6.76 6.52 16.33
C ASP A 139 -6.74 6.89 14.85
N CYS A 140 -7.89 6.82 14.18
CA CYS A 140 -8.04 7.25 12.78
C CYS A 140 -7.66 8.73 12.63
N GLY A 141 -8.10 9.58 13.53
CA GLY A 141 -7.73 11.01 13.56
C GLY A 141 -6.22 11.23 13.69
N ARG A 142 -5.54 10.43 14.53
CA ARG A 142 -4.06 10.50 14.67
C ARG A 142 -3.34 10.08 13.39
N VAL A 143 -3.79 9.00 12.75
CA VAL A 143 -3.23 8.54 11.47
C VAL A 143 -3.42 9.58 10.37
N LEU A 144 -4.63 10.12 10.20
CA LEU A 144 -4.89 11.19 9.23
C LEU A 144 -4.13 12.47 9.57
N GLY A 145 -3.99 12.80 10.87
CA GLY A 145 -3.19 13.94 11.34
C GLY A 145 -1.73 13.86 10.88
N SER A 146 -1.09 12.71 11.04
CA SER A 146 0.31 12.50 10.61
C SER A 146 0.50 12.59 9.10
N LEU A 147 -0.53 12.31 8.31
CA LEU A 147 -0.48 12.38 6.85
C LEU A 147 -0.87 13.77 6.30
N SER A 148 -1.49 14.62 7.12
CA SER A 148 -2.12 15.86 6.67
C SER A 148 -1.14 16.86 6.08
N GLU A 149 0.07 16.97 6.63
CA GLU A 149 1.09 17.91 6.15
C GLU A 149 1.49 17.63 4.70
N LYS A 150 1.56 16.36 4.33
CA LYS A 150 2.07 15.91 3.03
C LYS A 150 0.97 15.63 2.00
N TYR A 151 -0.22 15.19 2.45
CA TYR A 151 -1.25 14.63 1.58
C TYR A 151 -2.62 15.30 1.72
N SER A 152 -2.72 16.46 2.38
CA SER A 152 -4.00 17.15 2.61
C SER A 152 -4.77 17.53 1.34
N GLY A 153 -4.10 17.64 0.20
CA GLY A 153 -4.70 17.92 -1.11
C GLY A 153 -5.16 16.69 -1.89
N GLU A 154 -4.83 15.48 -1.45
CA GLU A 154 -5.15 14.25 -2.16
C GLU A 154 -6.64 13.88 -2.00
N PRO A 155 -7.37 13.58 -3.10
CA PRO A 155 -8.79 13.24 -3.02
C PRO A 155 -9.09 12.07 -2.09
N VAL A 156 -8.25 11.04 -2.08
CA VAL A 156 -8.42 9.87 -1.21
C VAL A 156 -8.24 10.22 0.27
N PHE A 157 -7.35 11.15 0.60
CA PHE A 157 -7.18 11.67 1.96
C PHE A 157 -8.41 12.48 2.40
N LEU A 158 -8.86 13.40 1.54
CA LEU A 158 -10.05 14.22 1.78
C LEU A 158 -11.30 13.35 2.01
N LEU A 159 -11.46 12.29 1.22
CA LEU A 159 -12.52 11.30 1.40
C LEU A 159 -12.50 10.67 2.81
N ARG A 160 -11.34 10.22 3.29
CA ARG A 160 -11.23 9.59 4.62
C ARG A 160 -11.46 10.58 5.76
N LYS A 161 -10.93 11.79 5.61
CA LYS A 161 -11.11 12.87 6.59
C LYS A 161 -12.59 13.25 6.70
N SER A 162 -13.30 13.34 5.58
CA SER A 162 -14.75 13.66 5.60
C SER A 162 -15.58 12.54 6.22
N VAL A 163 -15.28 11.26 5.92
CA VAL A 163 -15.94 10.11 6.56
C VAL A 163 -15.69 10.11 8.07
N LEU A 164 -14.47 10.44 8.51
CA LEU A 164 -14.17 10.54 9.93
C LEU A 164 -14.97 11.66 10.60
N ALA A 165 -15.07 12.84 9.95
CA ALA A 165 -15.87 13.95 10.46
C ALA A 165 -17.35 13.56 10.57
N GLU A 166 -17.93 12.89 9.57
CA GLU A 166 -19.30 12.36 9.62
C GLU A 166 -19.51 11.37 10.76
N LYS A 167 -18.53 10.49 11.06
CA LYS A 167 -18.61 9.49 12.13
C LYS A 167 -18.45 10.07 13.52
N ARG A 168 -17.83 11.24 13.63
CA ARG A 168 -17.66 11.98 14.88
C ARG A 168 -18.76 13.02 15.11
N ASP A 169 -19.64 13.21 14.15
CA ASP A 169 -20.60 14.32 14.10
C ASP A 169 -19.93 15.70 14.27
N ASP A 170 -18.72 15.84 13.69
CA ASP A 170 -17.91 17.05 13.73
C ASP A 170 -18.38 18.01 12.63
N ALA A 171 -19.40 18.80 12.97
CA ALA A 171 -20.04 19.75 12.05
C ALA A 171 -19.05 20.80 11.52
N ASP A 172 -18.17 21.32 12.36
CA ASP A 172 -17.21 22.36 11.98
C ASP A 172 -16.23 21.86 10.94
N THR A 173 -15.68 20.66 11.16
CA THR A 173 -14.80 20.01 10.16
C THR A 173 -15.56 19.72 8.88
N MET A 174 -16.79 19.20 8.94
CA MET A 174 -17.61 18.92 7.76
C MET A 174 -17.82 20.18 6.92
N LEU A 175 -18.28 21.29 7.53
CA LEU A 175 -18.52 22.56 6.85
C LEU A 175 -17.24 23.16 6.26
N SER A 176 -16.15 23.15 7.01
CA SER A 176 -14.86 23.68 6.55
C SER A 176 -14.28 22.94 5.35
N MET A 177 -14.61 21.66 5.20
CA MET A 177 -14.13 20.83 4.09
C MET A 177 -14.95 20.97 2.79
N LEU A 178 -16.21 21.41 2.84
CA LEU A 178 -17.11 21.46 1.67
C LEU A 178 -16.49 22.18 0.45
N PRO A 179 -15.86 23.37 0.58
CA PRO A 179 -15.30 24.06 -0.57
C PRO A 179 -14.20 23.24 -1.27
N VAL A 180 -13.35 22.58 -0.50
CA VAL A 180 -12.25 21.77 -1.03
C VAL A 180 -12.78 20.47 -1.65
N LEU A 181 -13.74 19.80 -1.01
CA LEU A 181 -14.39 18.60 -1.53
C LEU A 181 -15.06 18.86 -2.87
N ARG A 182 -15.75 20.03 -3.01
CA ARG A 182 -16.37 20.47 -4.26
C ARG A 182 -15.33 20.78 -5.34
N SER A 183 -14.30 21.54 -5.02
CA SER A 183 -13.26 21.93 -5.98
C SER A 183 -12.48 20.73 -6.51
N LYS A 184 -12.24 19.72 -5.66
CA LYS A 184 -11.54 18.46 -6.02
C LYS A 184 -12.49 17.40 -6.59
N LYS A 185 -13.79 17.66 -6.67
CA LYS A 185 -14.83 16.72 -7.15
C LYS A 185 -14.75 15.36 -6.44
N VAL A 186 -14.53 15.37 -5.12
CA VAL A 186 -14.41 14.16 -4.30
C VAL A 186 -15.74 13.43 -4.21
N PHE A 187 -16.85 14.17 -4.16
CA PHE A 187 -18.20 13.66 -4.12
C PHE A 187 -19.08 14.31 -5.20
N PRO A 188 -20.18 13.64 -5.61
CA PRO A 188 -21.22 14.28 -6.41
C PRO A 188 -21.92 15.37 -5.59
N GLU A 189 -22.51 16.38 -6.27
CA GLU A 189 -23.17 17.53 -5.62
C GLU A 189 -24.27 17.10 -4.64
N GLN A 190 -25.03 16.05 -4.96
CA GLN A 190 -26.07 15.53 -4.07
C GLN A 190 -25.49 15.11 -2.71
N LYS A 191 -24.35 14.42 -2.68
CA LYS A 191 -23.70 14.02 -1.43
C LYS A 191 -23.16 15.22 -0.65
N LEU A 192 -22.61 16.19 -1.34
CA LEU A 192 -22.16 17.45 -0.71
C LEU A 192 -23.33 18.20 -0.07
N HIS A 193 -24.49 18.21 -0.73
CA HIS A 193 -25.71 18.79 -0.17
C HIS A 193 -26.17 18.05 1.08
N GLU A 194 -26.24 16.71 1.06
CA GLU A 194 -26.55 15.89 2.25
C GLU A 194 -25.60 16.18 3.42
N MET A 195 -24.29 16.28 3.14
CA MET A 195 -23.29 16.62 4.17
C MET A 195 -23.52 18.02 4.75
N THR A 196 -23.88 19.00 3.89
CA THR A 196 -24.18 20.37 4.33
C THR A 196 -25.39 20.37 5.24
N LEU A 197 -26.50 19.74 4.85
CA LEU A 197 -27.71 19.64 5.67
C LEU A 197 -27.43 19.00 7.01
N ARG A 198 -26.76 17.83 7.02
CA ARG A 198 -26.40 17.14 8.27
C ARG A 198 -25.54 18.00 9.18
N ALA A 199 -24.49 18.63 8.65
CA ALA A 199 -23.60 19.47 9.43
C ALA A 199 -24.35 20.71 9.99
N SER A 200 -25.26 21.29 9.19
CA SER A 200 -26.10 22.41 9.65
C SER A 200 -27.03 21.98 10.79
N MET A 201 -27.68 20.82 10.69
CA MET A 201 -28.54 20.28 11.76
C MET A 201 -27.75 20.05 13.06
N LEU A 202 -26.58 19.39 12.96
CA LEU A 202 -25.70 19.15 14.12
C LEU A 202 -25.24 20.48 14.79
N SER A 203 -24.98 21.50 13.98
CA SER A 203 -24.61 22.82 14.50
C SER A 203 -25.77 23.51 15.20
N LEU A 204 -27.02 23.28 14.77
CA LEU A 204 -28.23 23.85 15.38
C LEU A 204 -28.59 23.16 16.70
N ASP A 205 -28.46 21.83 16.79
CA ASP A 205 -28.74 21.08 18.02
C ASP A 205 -27.85 21.48 19.21
N GLY A 206 -26.65 22.02 18.92
CA GLY A 206 -25.72 22.52 19.95
C GLY A 206 -25.91 23.99 20.36
N ILE A 207 -26.89 24.71 19.79
CA ILE A 207 -26.93 26.17 19.89
C ILE A 207 -28.35 26.69 20.15
N GLY A 208 -28.58 27.14 21.38
CA GLY A 208 -29.79 27.86 21.77
C GLY A 208 -29.82 29.39 21.42
N GLU A 209 -29.05 29.86 20.47
CA GLU A 209 -28.96 31.30 20.16
C GLU A 209 -29.13 31.63 18.66
N GLU A 210 -30.16 32.40 18.33
CA GLU A 210 -30.51 32.94 16.99
C GLU A 210 -29.33 33.57 16.23
N LYS A 211 -28.39 34.23 16.94
CA LYS A 211 -27.23 34.90 16.34
C LYS A 211 -26.22 33.93 15.66
N LYS A 212 -26.12 32.70 16.16
CA LYS A 212 -25.22 31.72 15.59
C LYS A 212 -25.82 31.02 14.35
N VAL A 213 -27.15 30.87 14.32
CA VAL A 213 -27.89 30.40 13.10
C VAL A 213 -27.59 31.33 11.92
N TRP A 214 -27.63 32.64 12.14
CA TRP A 214 -27.31 33.65 11.12
C TRP A 214 -25.84 33.58 10.66
N SER A 215 -24.91 33.34 11.55
CA SER A 215 -23.50 33.20 11.18
C SER A 215 -23.24 31.93 10.36
N LEU A 216 -23.94 30.85 10.71
CA LEU A 216 -23.88 29.56 10.01
C LEU A 216 -24.46 29.70 8.60
N MET A 217 -25.64 30.33 8.44
CA MET A 217 -26.21 30.61 7.14
C MET A 217 -25.31 31.47 6.27
N LYS A 218 -24.55 32.39 6.84
CA LYS A 218 -23.55 33.18 6.11
C LYS A 218 -22.36 32.37 5.62
N SER A 219 -21.98 31.32 6.33
CA SER A 219 -20.86 30.44 5.95
C SER A 219 -21.21 29.44 4.84
N LEU A 220 -22.50 29.20 4.59
CA LEU A 220 -22.96 28.34 3.50
C LEU A 220 -22.71 28.97 2.12
N PRO A 221 -22.35 28.17 1.11
CA PRO A 221 -22.28 28.62 -0.28
C PRO A 221 -23.61 29.25 -0.75
N ARG A 222 -23.53 30.30 -1.58
CA ARG A 222 -24.73 31.03 -2.05
C ARG A 222 -25.79 30.15 -2.69
N ALA A 223 -25.38 29.08 -3.38
CA ALA A 223 -26.28 28.11 -4.03
C ALA A 223 -27.13 27.30 -3.03
N GLU A 224 -26.68 27.14 -1.81
CA GLU A 224 -27.33 26.32 -0.77
C GLU A 224 -28.20 27.17 0.16
N ARG A 225 -27.92 28.50 0.28
CA ARG A 225 -28.71 29.42 1.11
C ARG A 225 -30.13 29.60 0.63
N SER A 226 -30.39 29.37 -0.67
CA SER A 226 -31.71 29.59 -1.30
C SER A 226 -32.52 28.31 -1.45
N GLN A 227 -32.05 27.18 -0.94
CA GLN A 227 -32.85 25.96 -0.98
C GLN A 227 -33.84 25.89 0.18
N PRO A 228 -35.09 25.49 -0.08
CA PRO A 228 -36.15 25.53 0.94
C PRO A 228 -35.83 24.66 2.17
N ASP A 229 -35.11 23.56 1.96
CA ASP A 229 -34.78 22.61 3.03
C ASP A 229 -33.71 23.13 4.04
N VAL A 230 -33.02 24.24 3.73
CA VAL A 230 -32.04 24.89 4.61
C VAL A 230 -32.66 26.08 5.37
N ILE A 231 -33.80 26.56 4.92
CA ILE A 231 -34.48 27.72 5.48
C ILE A 231 -35.58 27.29 6.47
N ALA A 232 -36.07 26.07 6.36
CA ALA A 232 -37.13 25.51 7.23
C ALA A 232 -36.53 24.98 8.53
#